data_4e2877a26d1e92345ebb551431c9474f
#
_entry.id   4e2877a26d1e92345ebb551431c9474f
#
_cell.length_a   1.000
_cell.length_b   1.000
_cell.length_c   1.000
_cell.angle_alpha   90.00
_cell.angle_beta   90.00
_cell.angle_gamma   90.00
#
_symmetry.space_group_name_H-M   'P 1'
#
loop_
_entity.id
_entity.type
_entity.pdbx_description
1 polymer ?
#
loop_
_entity_poly.entity_id
_entity_poly.type
_entity_poly.pdbx_seq_one_letter_code
_entity_poly.pdbx_strand_id
1 'polypeptide(L)'
;QMCIRDRPLMIKEHQRFLEEIISRGYASEISLRYNSNGVLLTEKMIELWTQFKQVKFNVSIDADTVRNYYIRYPTNWNDVMQVLHRLDNTPDNISTSIEVAVQALNAEHLPDFAKFVLSQNFKKINKQYLAEYQAGGGIFSMHLLFIPTFLSARILPQADKERIRSKFMEFKQW
;
A
#
# COMPACT_ATOMS: atom_id res chain seq x y z
N GLN A 1 -17.70 8.45 -1.37
CA GLN A 1 -16.46 7.70 -1.14
C GLN A 1 -16.69 6.73 0.01
N MET A 2 -16.69 5.42 -0.28
CA MET A 2 -16.90 4.38 0.73
C MET A 2 -15.54 3.79 1.11
N CYS A 3 -15.12 3.98 2.35
CA CYS A 3 -13.92 3.38 2.91
C CYS A 3 -14.33 2.13 3.71
N ILE A 4 -14.07 0.97 3.18
CA ILE A 4 -14.33 -0.31 3.85
C ILE A 4 -13.06 -0.71 4.60
N ARG A 5 -13.10 -0.65 5.92
CA ARG A 5 -11.93 -0.74 6.78
C ARG A 5 -11.44 -2.15 7.10
N ASP A 6 -12.30 -3.17 7.03
CA ASP A 6 -11.98 -4.53 7.51
C ASP A 6 -12.13 -5.57 6.40
N ARG A 7 -10.98 -5.90 5.77
CA ARG A 7 -10.80 -7.02 4.84
C ARG A 7 -11.96 -7.23 3.84
N PRO A 8 -12.32 -6.22 3.03
CA PRO A 8 -13.46 -6.32 2.12
C PRO A 8 -13.32 -7.47 1.12
N LEU A 9 -12.08 -7.89 0.82
CA LEU A 9 -11.81 -9.00 -0.09
C LEU A 9 -12.18 -10.38 0.48
N MET A 10 -12.47 -10.47 1.80
CA MET A 10 -12.93 -11.71 2.43
C MET A 10 -14.45 -11.88 2.43
N ILE A 11 -15.19 -10.81 2.16
CA ILE A 11 -16.65 -10.78 2.38
C ILE A 11 -17.34 -11.05 1.04
N LYS A 12 -18.03 -12.20 0.95
CA LYS A 12 -18.76 -12.57 -0.27
C LYS A 12 -19.83 -11.54 -0.65
N GLU A 13 -20.43 -10.90 0.34
CA GLU A 13 -21.42 -9.84 0.18
C GLU A 13 -20.83 -8.64 -0.55
N HIS A 14 -19.54 -8.33 -0.33
CA HIS A 14 -18.88 -7.25 -1.04
C HIS A 14 -18.79 -7.52 -2.55
N GLN A 15 -18.41 -8.73 -2.94
CA GLN A 15 -18.38 -9.10 -4.35
C GLN A 15 -19.78 -9.01 -4.99
N ARG A 16 -20.80 -9.55 -4.32
CA ARG A 16 -22.21 -9.47 -4.77
C ARG A 16 -22.67 -8.02 -4.93
N PHE A 17 -22.29 -7.16 -3.99
CA PHE A 17 -22.59 -5.74 -4.05
C PHE A 17 -21.96 -5.07 -5.28
N LEU A 18 -20.71 -5.38 -5.63
CA LEU A 18 -20.09 -4.87 -6.86
C LEU A 18 -20.79 -5.40 -8.12
N GLU A 19 -21.12 -6.70 -8.15
CA GLU A 19 -21.86 -7.31 -9.25
C GLU A 19 -23.23 -6.64 -9.45
N GLU A 20 -23.93 -6.29 -8.38
CA GLU A 20 -25.21 -5.58 -8.43
C GLU A 20 -25.05 -4.14 -8.96
N ILE A 21 -24.02 -3.41 -8.55
CA ILE A 21 -23.72 -2.07 -9.09
C ILE A 21 -23.48 -2.14 -10.60
N ILE A 22 -22.72 -3.14 -11.03
CA ILE A 22 -22.41 -3.37 -12.45
C ILE A 22 -23.68 -3.68 -13.22
N SER A 23 -24.51 -4.60 -12.74
CA SER A 23 -25.76 -5.01 -13.40
C SER A 23 -26.75 -3.86 -13.58
N ARG A 24 -26.72 -2.88 -12.66
CA ARG A 24 -27.54 -1.66 -12.73
C ARG A 24 -26.93 -0.55 -13.59
N GLY A 25 -25.75 -0.74 -14.16
CA GLY A 25 -25.10 0.22 -15.04
C GLY A 25 -24.43 1.41 -14.35
N TYR A 26 -24.27 1.40 -13.01
CA TYR A 26 -23.70 2.54 -12.26
C TYR A 26 -22.18 2.47 -12.12
N ALA A 27 -21.54 1.36 -12.45
CA ALA A 27 -20.12 1.13 -12.17
C ALA A 27 -19.20 2.19 -12.83
N SER A 28 -19.50 2.60 -14.05
CA SER A 28 -18.72 3.60 -14.80
C SER A 28 -18.70 5.00 -14.17
N GLU A 29 -19.59 5.28 -13.22
CA GLU A 29 -19.65 6.56 -12.51
C GLU A 29 -18.98 6.50 -11.14
N ILE A 30 -18.70 5.29 -10.61
CA ILE A 30 -18.25 5.06 -9.25
C ILE A 30 -16.74 4.86 -9.18
N SER A 31 -16.11 5.58 -8.25
CA SER A 31 -14.71 5.37 -7.88
C SER A 31 -14.62 4.58 -6.56
N LEU A 32 -13.82 3.52 -6.56
CA LEU A 32 -13.60 2.65 -5.41
C LEU A 32 -12.22 2.93 -4.78
N ARG A 33 -12.13 2.77 -3.46
CA ARG A 33 -10.86 2.83 -2.74
C ARG A 33 -10.75 1.69 -1.74
N TYR A 34 -9.62 0.97 -1.80
CA TYR A 34 -9.31 -0.15 -0.91
C TYR A 34 -8.00 0.09 -0.17
N ASN A 35 -7.97 -0.31 1.10
CA ASN A 35 -6.77 -0.42 1.90
C ASN A 35 -6.71 -1.87 2.43
N SER A 36 -5.73 -2.65 1.99
CA SER A 36 -5.60 -4.06 2.34
C SER A 36 -4.16 -4.54 2.16
N ASN A 37 -3.80 -5.70 2.75
CA ASN A 37 -2.55 -6.39 2.39
C ASN A 37 -2.63 -7.07 1.00
N GLY A 38 -3.80 -7.17 0.41
CA GLY A 38 -4.03 -7.70 -0.92
C GLY A 38 -3.91 -9.21 -1.09
N VAL A 39 -3.51 -9.96 -0.06
CA VAL A 39 -3.24 -11.42 -0.15
C VAL A 39 -4.44 -12.22 -0.65
N LEU A 40 -5.66 -11.73 -0.41
CA LEU A 40 -6.90 -12.35 -0.86
C LEU A 40 -7.46 -11.74 -2.16
N LEU A 41 -6.69 -10.93 -2.85
CA LEU A 41 -7.08 -10.37 -4.13
C LEU A 41 -7.14 -11.48 -5.19
N THR A 42 -8.32 -11.67 -5.79
CA THR A 42 -8.54 -12.66 -6.85
C THR A 42 -8.59 -12.00 -8.22
N GLU A 43 -8.33 -12.76 -9.29
CA GLU A 43 -8.50 -12.30 -10.66
C GLU A 43 -9.93 -11.83 -10.93
N LYS A 44 -10.91 -12.58 -10.41
CA LYS A 44 -12.33 -12.20 -10.52
C LYS A 44 -12.62 -10.81 -9.94
N MET A 45 -11.97 -10.45 -8.81
CA MET A 45 -12.13 -9.12 -8.23
C MET A 45 -11.53 -8.04 -9.15
N ILE A 46 -10.38 -8.31 -9.73
CA ILE A 46 -9.73 -7.41 -10.71
C ILE A 46 -10.64 -7.24 -11.94
N GLU A 47 -11.21 -8.31 -12.47
CA GLU A 47 -12.17 -8.26 -13.59
C GLU A 47 -13.38 -7.36 -13.29
N LEU A 48 -13.98 -7.49 -12.09
CA LEU A 48 -15.06 -6.61 -11.65
C LEU A 48 -14.61 -5.14 -11.63
N TRP A 49 -13.41 -4.87 -11.10
CA TRP A 49 -12.87 -3.52 -10.98
C TRP A 49 -12.64 -2.83 -12.33
N THR A 50 -12.39 -3.59 -13.41
CA THR A 50 -12.22 -2.99 -14.75
C THR A 50 -13.44 -2.22 -15.22
N GLN A 51 -14.63 -2.51 -14.69
CA GLN A 51 -15.89 -1.89 -15.07
C GLN A 51 -16.19 -0.59 -14.30
N PHE A 52 -15.41 -0.29 -13.26
CA PHE A 52 -15.57 0.92 -12.47
C PHE A 52 -14.81 2.10 -13.07
N LYS A 53 -15.29 3.33 -12.80
CA LYS A 53 -14.64 4.56 -13.26
C LYS A 53 -13.16 4.61 -12.89
N GLN A 54 -12.85 4.30 -11.65
CA GLN A 54 -11.50 4.26 -11.10
C GLN A 54 -11.47 3.37 -9.86
N VAL A 55 -10.40 2.62 -9.70
CA VAL A 55 -10.13 1.88 -8.47
C VAL A 55 -8.75 2.27 -7.94
N LYS A 56 -8.68 2.76 -6.71
CA LYS A 56 -7.41 2.98 -6.00
C LYS A 56 -7.22 1.88 -4.96
N PHE A 57 -6.20 1.05 -5.15
CA PHE A 57 -5.84 0.00 -4.22
C PHE A 57 -4.55 0.33 -3.50
N ASN A 58 -4.65 0.61 -2.20
CA ASN A 58 -3.51 0.88 -1.35
C ASN A 58 -3.08 -0.42 -0.66
N VAL A 59 -1.88 -0.90 -1.00
CA VAL A 59 -1.32 -2.12 -0.41
C VAL A 59 -0.65 -1.75 0.90
N SER A 60 -1.13 -2.32 1.99
CA SER A 60 -0.57 -2.08 3.33
C SER A 60 0.68 -2.92 3.55
N ILE A 61 1.86 -2.31 3.46
CA ILE A 61 3.17 -2.94 3.65
C ILE A 61 4.02 -2.02 4.53
N ASP A 62 4.57 -2.51 5.64
CA ASP A 62 5.29 -1.69 6.59
C ASP A 62 6.81 -1.82 6.51
N ALA A 63 7.32 -2.84 5.83
CA ALA A 63 8.75 -3.10 5.64
C ALA A 63 8.96 -4.16 4.55
N ASP A 64 10.20 -4.57 4.35
CA ASP A 64 10.56 -5.71 3.51
C ASP A 64 10.60 -7.04 4.29
N THR A 65 10.55 -8.15 3.58
CA THR A 65 10.86 -9.53 3.98
C THR A 65 10.46 -9.91 5.42
N VAL A 66 11.42 -10.33 6.25
CA VAL A 66 11.24 -10.82 7.62
C VAL A 66 10.64 -9.74 8.54
N ARG A 67 11.02 -8.48 8.33
CA ARG A 67 10.50 -7.36 9.12
C ARG A 67 9.01 -7.15 8.87
N ASN A 68 8.59 -7.20 7.61
CA ASN A 68 7.16 -7.11 7.28
C ASN A 68 6.38 -8.31 7.86
N TYR A 69 6.96 -9.53 7.81
CA TYR A 69 6.35 -10.70 8.46
C TYR A 69 6.16 -10.48 9.97
N TYR A 70 7.17 -9.92 10.66
CA TYR A 70 7.08 -9.64 12.09
C TYR A 70 6.02 -8.59 12.42
N ILE A 71 5.99 -7.50 11.67
CA ILE A 71 5.08 -6.36 11.92
C ILE A 71 3.64 -6.71 11.54
N ARG A 72 3.46 -7.44 10.43
CA ARG A 72 2.16 -7.77 9.84
C ARG A 72 1.88 -9.28 9.82
N TYR A 73 2.23 -9.95 10.90
CA TYR A 73 2.01 -11.39 11.02
C TYR A 73 0.54 -11.78 10.70
N PRO A 74 0.29 -12.85 9.94
CA PRO A 74 1.23 -13.82 9.32
C PRO A 74 1.48 -13.57 7.82
N THR A 75 1.75 -12.34 7.40
CA THR A 75 1.89 -11.98 5.98
C THR A 75 3.19 -12.54 5.39
N ASN A 76 3.11 -13.46 4.44
CA ASN A 76 4.25 -14.02 3.72
C ASN A 76 4.77 -13.00 2.69
N TRP A 77 6.10 -12.82 2.61
CA TRP A 77 6.70 -11.86 1.68
C TRP A 77 6.50 -12.23 0.20
N ASN A 78 6.54 -13.51 -0.14
CA ASN A 78 6.29 -13.96 -1.51
C ASN A 78 4.86 -13.61 -1.95
N ASP A 79 3.88 -13.75 -1.06
CA ASP A 79 2.50 -13.38 -1.35
C ASP A 79 2.36 -11.87 -1.58
N VAL A 80 3.07 -11.06 -0.78
CA VAL A 80 3.14 -9.60 -0.97
C VAL A 80 3.68 -9.25 -2.34
N MET A 81 4.80 -9.85 -2.76
CA MET A 81 5.41 -9.62 -4.07
C MET A 81 4.49 -10.05 -5.22
N GLN A 82 3.82 -11.19 -5.09
CA GLN A 82 2.83 -11.63 -6.07
C GLN A 82 1.67 -10.63 -6.22
N VAL A 83 1.18 -10.08 -5.10
CA VAL A 83 0.14 -9.04 -5.12
C VAL A 83 0.63 -7.78 -5.84
N LEU A 84 1.84 -7.31 -5.54
CA LEU A 84 2.40 -6.12 -6.18
C LEU A 84 2.55 -6.32 -7.70
N HIS A 85 3.11 -7.47 -8.13
CA HIS A 85 3.23 -7.80 -9.56
C HIS A 85 1.87 -7.94 -10.24
N ARG A 86 0.88 -8.54 -9.59
CA ARG A 86 -0.48 -8.66 -10.11
C ARG A 86 -1.11 -7.29 -10.32
N LEU A 87 -1.03 -6.42 -9.32
CA LEU A 87 -1.56 -5.06 -9.38
C LEU A 87 -0.83 -4.19 -10.42
N ASP A 88 0.46 -4.40 -10.61
CA ASP A 88 1.26 -3.66 -11.60
C ASP A 88 0.84 -3.98 -13.05
N ASN A 89 0.24 -5.13 -13.28
CA ASN A 89 -0.25 -5.59 -14.59
C ASN A 89 -1.77 -5.36 -14.80
N THR A 90 -2.44 -4.64 -13.90
CA THR A 90 -3.88 -4.31 -14.07
C THR A 90 -4.11 -3.20 -15.11
N PRO A 91 -5.35 -3.03 -15.63
CA PRO A 91 -5.71 -1.90 -16.51
C PRO A 91 -5.52 -0.53 -15.86
N ASP A 92 -5.49 0.52 -16.69
CA ASP A 92 -5.14 1.89 -16.26
C ASP A 92 -6.16 2.54 -15.30
N ASN A 93 -7.42 2.08 -15.30
CA ASN A 93 -8.41 2.54 -14.34
C ASN A 93 -8.16 2.03 -12.90
N ILE A 94 -7.21 1.09 -12.72
CA ILE A 94 -6.81 0.56 -11.41
C ILE A 94 -5.44 1.12 -11.07
N SER A 95 -5.36 1.97 -10.07
CA SER A 95 -4.12 2.54 -9.53
C SER A 95 -3.71 1.88 -8.22
N THR A 96 -2.40 1.79 -7.97
CA THR A 96 -1.85 1.13 -6.79
C THR A 96 -0.84 2.03 -6.09
N SER A 97 -0.90 2.07 -4.77
CA SER A 97 0.11 2.71 -3.92
C SER A 97 0.44 1.82 -2.73
N ILE A 98 1.60 2.04 -2.13
CA ILE A 98 2.00 1.37 -0.88
C ILE A 98 1.67 2.31 0.29
N GLU A 99 0.89 1.81 1.25
CA GLU A 99 0.63 2.49 2.52
C GLU A 99 1.48 1.89 3.63
N VAL A 100 2.18 2.76 4.36
CA VAL A 100 3.11 2.39 5.44
C VAL A 100 2.65 3.02 6.74
N ALA A 101 2.47 2.21 7.78
CA ALA A 101 2.35 2.70 9.15
C ALA A 101 3.76 2.87 9.76
N VAL A 102 4.22 4.10 9.83
CA VAL A 102 5.55 4.43 10.40
C VAL A 102 5.54 4.23 11.91
N GLN A 103 6.38 3.36 12.40
CA GLN A 103 6.45 2.96 13.80
C GLN A 103 7.90 2.70 14.24
N ALA A 104 8.12 2.47 15.54
CA ALA A 104 9.44 2.22 16.09
C ALA A 104 10.18 1.04 15.44
N LEU A 105 9.45 0.02 14.98
CA LEU A 105 10.00 -1.20 14.39
C LEU A 105 10.46 -1.05 12.93
N ASN A 106 10.01 -0.03 12.21
CA ASN A 106 10.34 0.14 10.80
C ASN A 106 10.97 1.48 10.43
N ALA A 107 10.85 2.51 11.26
CA ALA A 107 11.27 3.87 10.91
C ALA A 107 12.70 3.96 10.36
N GLU A 108 13.65 3.20 10.93
CA GLU A 108 15.04 3.18 10.47
C GLU A 108 15.23 2.53 9.10
N HIS A 109 14.35 1.63 8.71
CA HIS A 109 14.49 0.79 7.52
C HIS A 109 13.63 1.23 6.33
N LEU A 110 12.85 2.28 6.49
CA LEU A 110 12.01 2.80 5.41
C LEU A 110 12.81 3.30 4.20
N PRO A 111 13.99 3.94 4.35
CA PRO A 111 14.84 4.29 3.21
C PRO A 111 15.31 3.07 2.41
N ASP A 112 15.70 1.99 3.10
CA ASP A 112 16.14 0.74 2.45
C ASP A 112 14.96 0.06 1.74
N PHE A 113 13.80 0.04 2.38
CA PHE A 113 12.57 -0.46 1.77
C PHE A 113 12.16 0.36 0.53
N ALA A 114 12.30 1.68 0.58
CA ALA A 114 12.03 2.53 -0.58
C ALA A 114 12.97 2.23 -1.74
N LYS A 115 14.28 2.08 -1.51
CA LYS A 115 15.26 1.66 -2.51
C LYS A 115 14.90 0.31 -3.11
N PHE A 116 14.51 -0.66 -2.27
CA PHE A 116 14.04 -1.97 -2.72
C PHE A 116 12.84 -1.84 -3.67
N VAL A 117 11.80 -1.11 -3.30
CA VAL A 117 10.61 -0.95 -4.15
C VAL A 117 10.94 -0.27 -5.47
N LEU A 118 11.80 0.76 -5.45
CA LEU A 118 12.27 1.44 -6.68
C LEU A 118 13.05 0.50 -7.59
N SER A 119 13.88 -0.41 -7.03
CA SER A 119 14.66 -1.37 -7.81
C SER A 119 13.80 -2.43 -8.52
N GLN A 120 12.56 -2.64 -8.09
CA GLN A 120 11.64 -3.60 -8.72
C GLN A 120 11.07 -3.12 -10.07
N ASN A 121 11.26 -1.84 -10.41
CA ASN A 121 10.79 -1.23 -11.66
C ASN A 121 9.28 -1.42 -11.93
N PHE A 122 8.45 -1.37 -10.91
CA PHE A 122 7.00 -1.40 -11.05
C PHE A 122 6.51 -0.24 -11.90
N LYS A 123 5.66 -0.51 -12.90
CA LYS A 123 5.16 0.48 -13.84
C LYS A 123 4.19 1.47 -13.19
N LYS A 124 3.29 0.96 -12.31
CA LYS A 124 2.23 1.75 -11.68
C LYS A 124 2.70 2.46 -10.41
N ILE A 125 3.37 1.74 -9.53
CA ILE A 125 3.88 2.29 -8.26
C ILE A 125 4.90 3.40 -8.55
N ASN A 126 5.84 3.15 -9.46
CA ASN A 126 6.86 4.13 -9.82
C ASN A 126 6.27 5.35 -10.55
N LYS A 127 5.24 5.18 -11.40
CA LYS A 127 4.53 6.31 -12.04
C LYS A 127 3.84 7.18 -10.99
N GLN A 128 3.19 6.58 -10.03
CA GLN A 128 2.50 7.33 -8.97
C GLN A 128 3.50 8.08 -8.10
N TYR A 129 4.66 7.46 -7.78
CA TYR A 129 5.75 8.14 -7.10
C TYR A 129 6.19 9.41 -7.81
N LEU A 130 6.45 9.34 -9.12
CA LEU A 130 6.88 10.49 -9.90
C LEU A 130 5.81 11.60 -9.95
N ALA A 131 4.54 11.24 -10.11
CA ALA A 131 3.44 12.19 -10.15
C ALA A 131 3.20 12.84 -8.77
N GLU A 132 3.24 12.06 -7.69
CA GLU A 132 3.04 12.55 -6.32
C GLU A 132 4.28 13.29 -5.80
N TYR A 133 5.48 12.97 -6.26
CA TYR A 133 6.70 13.70 -5.92
C TYR A 133 6.66 15.15 -6.44
N GLN A 134 6.15 15.36 -7.65
CA GLN A 134 5.91 16.70 -8.19
C GLN A 134 4.86 17.48 -7.39
N ALA A 135 3.93 16.79 -6.74
CA ALA A 135 2.91 17.36 -5.87
C ALA A 135 3.30 17.38 -4.37
N GLY A 136 4.55 17.04 -4.03
CA GLY A 136 5.02 16.92 -2.65
C GLY A 136 4.78 15.55 -2.01
N GLY A 137 4.39 14.53 -2.80
CA GLY A 137 4.24 13.14 -2.38
C GLY A 137 5.55 12.35 -2.37
N GLY A 138 5.49 11.08 -2.05
CA GLY A 138 6.62 10.16 -1.97
C GLY A 138 6.24 8.76 -2.45
N ILE A 139 7.22 7.86 -2.49
CA ILE A 139 7.04 6.46 -2.90
C ILE A 139 6.00 5.71 -2.03
N PHE A 140 5.82 6.15 -0.79
CA PHE A 140 4.86 5.60 0.15
C PHE A 140 3.85 6.65 0.61
N SER A 141 2.60 6.24 0.78
CA SER A 141 1.64 6.96 1.62
C SER A 141 1.94 6.61 3.08
N MET A 142 2.54 7.54 3.83
CA MET A 142 3.01 7.28 5.18
C MET A 142 2.04 7.82 6.23
N HIS A 143 1.71 6.99 7.21
CA HIS A 143 0.90 7.33 8.37
C HIS A 143 1.70 7.09 9.64
N LEU A 144 1.87 8.12 10.48
CA LEU A 144 2.56 7.96 11.75
C LEU A 144 1.69 7.19 12.75
N LEU A 145 2.21 6.13 13.31
CA LEU A 145 1.53 5.37 14.35
C LEU A 145 1.74 6.06 15.72
N PHE A 146 0.64 6.48 16.33
CA PHE A 146 0.65 7.14 17.64
C PHE A 146 0.16 6.22 18.76
N ILE A 147 -0.73 5.29 18.45
CA ILE A 147 -1.35 4.37 19.40
C ILE A 147 -1.25 2.94 18.81
N PRO A 148 -0.76 1.96 19.59
CA PRO A 148 -0.30 2.10 20.98
C PRO A 148 1.03 2.84 21.07
N THR A 149 1.25 3.61 22.15
CA THR A 149 2.40 4.50 22.31
C THR A 149 3.75 3.78 22.26
N PHE A 150 3.81 2.53 22.73
CA PHE A 150 5.04 1.72 22.73
C PHE A 150 5.49 1.29 21.31
N LEU A 151 4.65 1.43 20.29
CA LEU A 151 5.02 1.24 18.89
C LEU A 151 5.33 2.55 18.17
N SER A 152 5.01 3.69 18.77
CA SER A 152 5.25 4.99 18.12
C SER A 152 6.75 5.25 17.98
N ALA A 153 7.19 5.72 16.81
CA ALA A 153 8.58 6.16 16.60
C ALA A 153 9.00 7.32 17.53
N ARG A 154 8.04 8.00 18.17
CA ARG A 154 8.29 9.08 19.13
C ARG A 154 9.04 8.60 20.39
N ILE A 155 8.85 7.34 20.81
CA ILE A 155 9.49 6.78 22.00
C ILE A 155 10.97 6.42 21.80
N LEU A 156 11.43 6.36 20.56
CA LEU A 156 12.82 6.00 20.26
C LEU A 156 13.80 6.95 20.97
N PRO A 157 14.93 6.41 21.48
CA PRO A 157 16.02 7.23 22.02
C PRO A 157 16.51 8.27 21.02
N GLN A 158 17.09 9.37 21.52
CA GLN A 158 17.58 10.46 20.67
C GLN A 158 18.63 9.99 19.66
N ALA A 159 19.56 9.13 20.08
CA ALA A 159 20.58 8.56 19.21
C ALA A 159 19.98 7.76 18.02
N ASP A 160 18.90 7.01 18.27
CA ASP A 160 18.19 6.29 17.20
C ASP A 160 17.51 7.25 16.23
N LYS A 161 16.90 8.31 16.73
CA LYS A 161 16.29 9.36 15.89
C LYS A 161 17.31 10.05 15.01
N GLU A 162 18.51 10.31 15.52
CA GLU A 162 19.61 10.91 14.76
C GLU A 162 20.11 9.95 13.67
N ARG A 163 20.27 8.66 13.99
CA ARG A 163 20.62 7.63 13.02
C ARG A 163 19.58 7.50 11.91
N ILE A 164 18.29 7.49 12.28
CA ILE A 164 17.17 7.48 11.32
C ILE A 164 17.25 8.70 10.41
N ARG A 165 17.44 9.90 10.98
CA ARG A 165 17.56 11.14 10.22
C ARG A 165 18.71 11.07 9.21
N SER A 166 19.87 10.57 9.61
CA SER A 166 21.02 10.39 8.71
C SER A 166 20.69 9.50 7.52
N LYS A 167 20.04 8.33 7.76
CA LYS A 167 19.61 7.43 6.69
C LYS A 167 18.62 8.07 5.71
N PHE A 168 17.68 8.88 6.19
CA PHE A 168 16.77 9.61 5.31
C PHE A 168 17.50 10.69 4.50
N MET A 169 18.50 11.36 5.07
CA MET A 169 19.30 12.33 4.34
C MET A 169 20.15 11.67 3.26
N GLU A 170 20.75 10.51 3.53
CA GLU A 170 21.46 9.71 2.53
C GLU A 170 20.51 9.24 1.40
N PHE A 171 19.32 8.77 1.74
CA PHE A 171 18.31 8.39 0.76
C PHE A 171 17.90 9.55 -0.15
N LYS A 172 17.83 10.77 0.39
CA LYS A 172 17.51 11.98 -0.40
C LYS A 172 18.57 12.30 -1.44
N GLN A 173 19.83 11.88 -1.21
CA GLN A 173 20.95 12.11 -2.13
C GLN A 173 21.12 10.96 -3.15
N TRP A 174 20.50 9.81 -2.88
CA TRP A 174 20.54 8.62 -3.71
C TRP A 174 19.63 8.77 -4.93
#